data_0b010b7be058d4030a025327bbf11a48
#
_entry.id   0b010b7be058d4030a025327bbf11a48
#
_cell.length_a   1.000
_cell.length_b   1.000
_cell.length_c   1.000
_cell.angle_alpha   90.00
_cell.angle_beta   90.00
_cell.angle_gamma   90.00
#
_symmetry.space_group_name_H-M   'P 1'
#
loop_
_entity.id
_entity.type
_entity.pdbx_description
1 polymer ?
#
loop_
_entity_poly.entity_id
_entity_poly.type
_entity_poly.pdbx_seq_one_letter_code
_entity_poly.pdbx_strand_id
1 'polypeptide(L)'
;QGKNYFYNLLKPLSDLTNLAEDEFVDWGHEGTFQTAIGVGECAGVVIDLVATLIYEAEEKLQWANETFQESKFSDAIYHAYNAFVQAAKALLLDKGVSASTQNTVINEFQAHFVETGEYKFDQTFSELVLQISKNEPNEDFATEYLREATKFISEVYQRKY
;
A
#
# COMPACT_ATOMS: atom_id res chain seq x y z
N GLN A 1 19.71 -5.36 30.74
CA GLN A 1 19.56 -4.18 29.85
C GLN A 1 18.09 -3.99 29.42
N GLY A 2 17.33 -5.02 29.04
CA GLY A 2 15.93 -4.89 28.64
C GLY A 2 14.98 -4.37 29.72
N LYS A 3 15.23 -4.67 30.98
CA LYS A 3 14.42 -4.18 32.11
C LYS A 3 14.52 -2.66 32.31
N ASN A 4 15.68 -2.09 32.03
CA ASN A 4 15.90 -0.64 32.14
C ASN A 4 15.21 0.12 31.00
N TYR A 5 15.12 -0.46 29.83
CA TYR A 5 14.43 0.14 28.70
C TYR A 5 12.93 0.31 28.97
N PHE A 6 12.25 -0.76 29.44
CA PHE A 6 10.83 -0.68 29.80
C PHE A 6 10.56 0.24 30.98
N TYR A 7 11.44 0.28 31.95
CA TYR A 7 11.32 1.17 33.09
C TYR A 7 11.41 2.65 32.64
N ASN A 8 12.29 2.97 31.72
CA ASN A 8 12.44 4.32 31.19
C ASN A 8 11.24 4.78 30.35
N LEU A 9 10.58 3.87 29.64
CA LEU A 9 9.32 4.18 28.92
C LEU A 9 8.15 4.55 29.86
N LEU A 10 8.22 4.14 31.11
CA LEU A 10 7.19 4.43 32.12
C LEU A 10 7.51 5.66 32.97
N LYS A 11 8.66 6.31 32.73
CA LYS A 11 9.03 7.53 33.45
C LYS A 11 8.22 8.73 32.94
N PRO A 12 8.01 9.76 33.81
CA PRO A 12 7.47 11.03 33.38
C PRO A 12 8.29 11.67 32.27
N LEU A 13 7.65 12.48 31.45
CA LEU A 13 8.27 13.11 30.28
C LEU A 13 9.52 13.94 30.62
N SER A 14 9.59 14.50 31.85
CA SER A 14 10.74 15.21 32.38
C SER A 14 11.98 14.32 32.56
N ASP A 15 11.81 13.03 32.82
CA ASP A 15 12.89 12.09 32.94
C ASP A 15 13.33 11.50 31.58
N LEU A 16 12.45 11.55 30.60
CA LEU A 16 12.73 11.13 29.21
C LEU A 16 13.56 12.20 28.46
N THR A 17 13.44 13.48 28.84
CA THR A 17 14.25 14.54 28.25
C THR A 17 15.73 14.39 28.59
N ASN A 18 16.08 13.94 29.78
CA ASN A 18 17.47 13.70 30.14
C ASN A 18 18.09 12.51 29.41
N LEU A 19 17.28 11.50 29.11
CA LEU A 19 17.70 10.36 28.27
C LEU A 19 17.88 10.77 26.82
N ALA A 20 17.01 11.65 26.33
CA ALA A 20 17.12 12.19 24.99
C ALA A 20 18.35 13.06 24.81
N GLU A 21 18.71 13.87 25.83
CA GLU A 21 19.94 14.68 25.79
C GLU A 21 21.19 13.82 25.75
N ASP A 22 21.30 12.77 26.56
CA ASP A 22 22.46 11.90 26.58
C ASP A 22 22.59 11.05 25.31
N GLU A 23 21.50 10.55 24.75
CA GLU A 23 21.52 9.85 23.47
C GLU A 23 21.74 10.78 22.28
N PHE A 24 21.15 11.98 22.29
CA PHE A 24 21.35 12.97 21.21
C PHE A 24 22.75 13.54 21.18
N VAL A 25 23.41 13.67 22.32
CA VAL A 25 24.82 14.10 22.39
C VAL A 25 25.77 13.07 21.79
N ASP A 26 25.49 11.78 21.98
CA ASP A 26 26.28 10.68 21.41
C ASP A 26 26.01 10.44 19.91
N TRP A 27 24.85 10.87 19.41
CA TRP A 27 24.43 10.64 18.03
C TRP A 27 24.76 11.79 17.09
N GLY A 28 25.53 12.68 17.51
CA GLY A 28 26.03 13.77 16.67
C GLY A 28 25.24 15.05 16.84
N HIS A 29 25.93 15.88 17.34
CA HIS A 29 25.62 17.25 17.51
C HIS A 29 25.05 17.91 16.26
N GLU A 30 24.22 18.89 16.50
CA GLU A 30 24.07 20.02 15.62
C GLU A 30 23.27 19.77 14.35
N GLY A 31 22.11 19.20 14.45
CA GLY A 31 21.18 19.19 13.34
C GLY A 31 21.61 18.34 12.12
N THR A 32 22.88 18.00 12.01
CA THR A 32 23.40 17.11 10.94
C THR A 32 22.81 15.71 11.02
N PHE A 33 22.58 15.22 12.22
CA PHE A 33 21.92 13.95 12.45
C PHE A 33 20.45 13.99 12.01
N GLN A 34 19.72 15.03 12.37
CA GLN A 34 18.33 15.20 11.95
C GLN A 34 18.20 15.30 10.43
N THR A 35 19.18 15.89 9.76
CA THR A 35 19.17 15.99 8.30
C THR A 35 19.52 14.65 7.64
N ALA A 36 20.43 13.89 8.22
CA ALA A 36 20.83 12.58 7.68
C ALA A 36 19.73 11.51 7.86
N ILE A 37 19.10 11.46 9.01
CA ILE A 37 17.96 10.54 9.27
C ILE A 37 16.74 10.97 8.45
N GLY A 38 16.42 12.26 8.42
CA GLY A 38 15.23 12.75 7.74
C GLY A 38 15.19 12.45 6.24
N VAL A 39 16.33 12.35 5.58
CA VAL A 39 16.39 12.12 4.11
C VAL A 39 16.61 10.64 3.78
N GLY A 40 17.45 9.93 4.52
CA GLY A 40 17.79 8.55 4.22
C GLY A 40 16.76 7.53 4.73
N GLU A 41 16.35 7.65 5.97
CA GLU A 41 15.42 6.69 6.58
C GLU A 41 13.98 6.85 6.08
N CYS A 42 13.52 8.08 5.86
CA CYS A 42 12.19 8.27 5.28
C CYS A 42 12.11 7.70 3.86
N ALA A 43 13.14 7.83 3.06
CA ALA A 43 13.17 7.25 1.72
C ALA A 43 13.17 5.71 1.79
N GLY A 44 13.95 5.11 2.68
CA GLY A 44 13.97 3.66 2.90
C GLY A 44 12.63 3.11 3.35
N VAL A 45 12.00 3.76 4.32
CA VAL A 45 10.67 3.36 4.84
C VAL A 45 9.59 3.44 3.75
N VAL A 46 9.62 4.45 2.89
CA VAL A 46 8.64 4.56 1.78
C VAL A 46 8.84 3.45 0.76
N ILE A 47 10.08 3.12 0.41
CA ILE A 47 10.40 2.01 -0.51
C ILE A 47 9.90 0.69 0.06
N ASP A 48 10.14 0.42 1.34
CA ASP A 48 9.69 -0.79 2.02
C ASP A 48 8.16 -0.88 2.06
N LEU A 49 7.46 0.22 2.32
CA LEU A 49 6.00 0.28 2.31
C LEU A 49 5.41 0.04 0.92
N VAL A 50 5.99 0.60 -0.12
CA VAL A 50 5.55 0.36 -1.51
C VAL A 50 5.73 -1.10 -1.87
N ALA A 51 6.89 -1.70 -1.58
CA ALA A 51 7.15 -3.11 -1.82
C ALA A 51 6.17 -4.01 -1.04
N THR A 52 5.88 -3.68 0.21
CA THR A 52 4.89 -4.39 1.04
C THR A 52 3.50 -4.35 0.42
N LEU A 53 3.04 -3.19 -0.04
CA LEU A 53 1.72 -3.04 -0.67
C LEU A 53 1.60 -3.81 -1.99
N ILE A 54 2.68 -3.88 -2.78
CA ILE A 54 2.72 -4.69 -4.00
C ILE A 54 2.63 -6.18 -3.66
N TYR A 55 3.40 -6.63 -2.68
CA TYR A 55 3.35 -8.00 -2.20
C TYR A 55 1.96 -8.38 -1.66
N GLU A 56 1.34 -7.50 -0.88
CA GLU A 56 -0.04 -7.70 -0.41
C GLU A 56 -1.05 -7.80 -1.57
N ALA A 57 -0.86 -7.00 -2.63
CA ALA A 57 -1.71 -7.08 -3.80
C ALA A 57 -1.57 -8.43 -4.53
N GLU A 58 -0.35 -8.95 -4.67
CA GLU A 58 -0.08 -10.26 -5.24
C GLU A 58 -0.67 -11.39 -4.39
N GLU A 59 -0.53 -11.32 -3.07
CA GLU A 59 -1.12 -12.28 -2.13
C GLU A 59 -2.66 -12.30 -2.24
N LYS A 60 -3.29 -11.13 -2.31
CA LYS A 60 -4.74 -11.03 -2.52
C LYS A 60 -5.16 -11.62 -3.87
N LEU A 61 -4.37 -11.41 -4.93
CA LEU A 61 -4.64 -12.01 -6.23
C LEU A 61 -4.50 -13.53 -6.19
N GLN A 62 -3.51 -14.06 -5.47
CA GLN A 62 -3.38 -15.49 -5.24
C GLN A 62 -4.62 -16.05 -4.54
N TRP A 63 -5.08 -15.45 -3.46
CA TRP A 63 -6.29 -15.87 -2.76
C TRP A 63 -7.55 -15.78 -3.65
N ALA A 64 -7.62 -14.78 -4.52
CA ALA A 64 -8.69 -14.68 -5.50
C ALA A 64 -8.71 -15.89 -6.43
N ASN A 65 -7.55 -16.31 -6.93
CA ASN A 65 -7.44 -17.49 -7.79
C ASN A 65 -7.77 -18.81 -7.04
N GLU A 66 -7.30 -18.96 -5.81
CA GLU A 66 -7.57 -20.13 -4.99
C GLU A 66 -9.08 -20.27 -4.70
N THR A 67 -9.73 -19.19 -4.26
CA THR A 67 -11.17 -19.18 -4.00
C THR A 67 -12.01 -19.33 -5.26
N PHE A 68 -11.53 -18.85 -6.41
CA PHE A 68 -12.16 -19.09 -7.70
C PHE A 68 -12.13 -20.58 -8.07
N GLN A 69 -11.01 -21.27 -7.88
CA GLN A 69 -10.90 -22.72 -8.12
C GLN A 69 -11.82 -23.54 -7.22
N GLU A 70 -12.12 -23.02 -6.03
CA GLU A 70 -13.10 -23.61 -5.12
C GLU A 70 -14.57 -23.25 -5.46
N SER A 71 -14.80 -22.57 -6.57
CA SER A 71 -16.13 -22.06 -6.99
C SER A 71 -16.76 -21.06 -6.00
N LYS A 72 -15.93 -20.40 -5.18
CA LYS A 72 -16.34 -19.34 -4.26
C LYS A 72 -16.21 -17.97 -4.95
N PHE A 73 -17.06 -17.73 -5.95
CA PHE A 73 -16.92 -16.57 -6.83
C PHE A 73 -17.04 -15.22 -6.10
N SER A 74 -17.89 -15.13 -5.08
CA SER A 74 -18.02 -13.92 -4.26
C SER A 74 -16.71 -13.56 -3.55
N ASP A 75 -16.06 -14.56 -2.95
CA ASP A 75 -14.79 -14.36 -2.24
C ASP A 75 -13.67 -14.05 -3.22
N ALA A 76 -13.65 -14.73 -4.36
CA ALA A 76 -12.68 -14.49 -5.42
C ALA A 76 -12.74 -13.03 -5.92
N ILE A 77 -13.94 -12.53 -6.20
CA ILE A 77 -14.17 -11.15 -6.64
C ILE A 77 -13.75 -10.16 -5.54
N TYR A 78 -14.06 -10.45 -4.28
CA TYR A 78 -13.69 -9.60 -3.16
C TYR A 78 -12.17 -9.52 -2.97
N HIS A 79 -11.46 -10.64 -3.09
CA HIS A 79 -10.01 -10.65 -3.04
C HIS A 79 -9.38 -9.92 -4.21
N ALA A 80 -9.90 -10.07 -5.42
CA ALA A 80 -9.46 -9.33 -6.60
C ALA A 80 -9.68 -7.81 -6.46
N TYR A 81 -10.82 -7.40 -5.88
CA TYR A 81 -11.07 -6.00 -5.54
C TYR A 81 -10.02 -5.43 -4.58
N ASN A 82 -9.69 -6.15 -3.52
CA ASN A 82 -8.65 -5.73 -2.59
C ASN A 82 -7.28 -5.66 -3.26
N ALA A 83 -6.98 -6.57 -4.18
CA ALA A 83 -5.75 -6.55 -4.95
C ALA A 83 -5.63 -5.29 -5.83
N PHE A 84 -6.70 -4.89 -6.52
CA PHE A 84 -6.75 -3.62 -7.25
C PHE A 84 -6.43 -2.41 -6.35
N VAL A 85 -7.10 -2.34 -5.20
CA VAL A 85 -6.94 -1.21 -4.27
C VAL A 85 -5.53 -1.14 -3.71
N GLN A 86 -4.94 -2.28 -3.31
CA GLN A 86 -3.58 -2.31 -2.77
C GLN A 86 -2.53 -1.95 -3.82
N ALA A 87 -2.65 -2.46 -5.04
CA ALA A 87 -1.74 -2.12 -6.13
C ALA A 87 -1.83 -0.63 -6.50
N ALA A 88 -3.03 -0.06 -6.57
CA ALA A 88 -3.23 1.36 -6.82
C ALA A 88 -2.64 2.22 -5.67
N LYS A 89 -2.84 1.80 -4.42
CA LYS A 89 -2.27 2.47 -3.25
C LYS A 89 -0.74 2.46 -3.25
N ALA A 90 -0.12 1.35 -3.67
CA ALA A 90 1.33 1.27 -3.82
C ALA A 90 1.88 2.31 -4.79
N LEU A 91 1.26 2.45 -5.97
CA LEU A 91 1.66 3.43 -6.97
C LEU A 91 1.43 4.88 -6.52
N LEU A 92 0.33 5.16 -5.82
CA LEU A 92 0.08 6.48 -5.24
C LEU A 92 1.14 6.84 -4.20
N LEU A 93 1.46 5.91 -3.31
CA LEU A 93 2.49 6.12 -2.29
C LEU A 93 3.87 6.36 -2.92
N ASP A 94 4.22 5.61 -3.97
CA ASP A 94 5.46 5.81 -4.72
C ASP A 94 5.54 7.21 -5.36
N LYS A 95 4.40 7.75 -5.77
CA LYS A 95 4.26 9.11 -6.31
C LYS A 95 4.17 10.19 -5.22
N GLY A 96 4.21 9.80 -3.94
CA GLY A 96 4.08 10.71 -2.80
C GLY A 96 2.64 11.15 -2.50
N VAL A 97 1.65 10.48 -3.07
CA VAL A 97 0.23 10.77 -2.83
C VAL A 97 -0.29 9.87 -1.71
N SER A 98 -0.75 10.48 -0.63
CA SER A 98 -1.33 9.76 0.51
C SER A 98 -2.82 9.55 0.33
N ALA A 99 -3.27 8.30 0.39
CA ALA A 99 -4.67 7.92 0.34
C ALA A 99 -4.97 6.88 1.43
N SER A 100 -5.89 7.20 2.33
CA SER A 100 -6.17 6.41 3.53
C SER A 100 -7.40 5.50 3.40
N THR A 101 -8.36 5.85 2.55
CA THR A 101 -9.57 5.06 2.32
C THR A 101 -9.58 4.47 0.92
N GLN A 102 -10.30 3.36 0.73
CA GLN A 102 -10.45 2.73 -0.58
C GLN A 102 -11.00 3.70 -1.64
N ASN A 103 -12.01 4.49 -1.30
CA ASN A 103 -12.58 5.47 -2.20
C ASN A 103 -11.58 6.56 -2.57
N THR A 104 -10.79 7.03 -1.61
CA THR A 104 -9.71 8.00 -1.88
C THR A 104 -8.66 7.39 -2.80
N VAL A 105 -8.24 6.15 -2.57
CA VAL A 105 -7.29 5.43 -3.44
C VAL A 105 -7.81 5.37 -4.87
N ILE A 106 -9.07 4.98 -5.08
CA ILE A 106 -9.66 4.85 -6.42
C ILE A 106 -9.71 6.21 -7.14
N ASN A 107 -10.14 7.26 -6.45
CA ASN A 107 -10.25 8.60 -7.03
C ASN A 107 -8.88 9.22 -7.33
N GLU A 108 -7.94 9.13 -6.40
CA GLU A 108 -6.59 9.66 -6.60
C GLU A 108 -5.85 8.89 -7.69
N PHE A 109 -6.04 7.57 -7.78
CA PHE A 109 -5.46 6.79 -8.86
C PHE A 109 -6.02 7.22 -10.23
N GLN A 110 -7.32 7.44 -10.33
CA GLN A 110 -7.94 7.97 -11.54
C GLN A 110 -7.29 9.30 -11.96
N ALA A 111 -7.18 10.25 -11.03
CA ALA A 111 -6.64 11.59 -11.31
C ALA A 111 -5.14 11.57 -11.65
N HIS A 112 -4.35 10.80 -10.91
CA HIS A 112 -2.89 10.84 -11.02
C HIS A 112 -2.28 9.91 -12.07
N PHE A 113 -2.99 8.87 -12.48
CA PHE A 113 -2.47 7.86 -13.40
C PHE A 113 -3.29 7.66 -14.66
N VAL A 114 -4.61 7.72 -14.57
CA VAL A 114 -5.47 7.49 -15.74
C VAL A 114 -5.66 8.78 -16.55
N GLU A 115 -6.01 9.88 -15.90
CA GLU A 115 -6.19 11.18 -16.56
C GLU A 115 -4.87 11.73 -17.10
N THR A 116 -3.74 11.38 -16.51
CA THR A 116 -2.40 11.71 -17.02
C THR A 116 -1.97 10.84 -18.21
N GLY A 117 -2.70 9.75 -18.47
CA GLY A 117 -2.42 8.81 -19.55
C GLY A 117 -1.31 7.82 -19.25
N GLU A 118 -0.86 7.74 -18.00
CA GLU A 118 0.14 6.76 -17.56
C GLU A 118 -0.41 5.32 -17.52
N TYR A 119 -1.71 5.18 -17.21
CA TYR A 119 -2.46 3.94 -17.31
C TYR A 119 -3.67 4.14 -18.21
N LYS A 120 -4.00 3.15 -18.99
CA LYS A 120 -5.14 3.18 -19.91
C LYS A 120 -6.04 1.99 -19.69
N PHE A 121 -7.30 2.27 -19.43
CA PHE A 121 -8.38 1.29 -19.32
C PHE A 121 -9.46 1.63 -20.37
N ASP A 122 -10.24 0.65 -20.75
CA ASP A 122 -11.38 0.86 -21.65
C ASP A 122 -12.51 1.66 -21.00
N GLN A 123 -12.46 1.76 -19.68
CA GLN A 123 -13.40 2.50 -18.82
C GLN A 123 -12.62 3.27 -17.75
N THR A 124 -13.28 4.06 -16.92
CA THR A 124 -12.61 4.70 -15.78
C THR A 124 -12.15 3.66 -14.77
N PHE A 125 -11.07 3.95 -14.04
CA PHE A 125 -10.60 3.04 -13.00
C PHE A 125 -11.65 2.79 -11.93
N SER A 126 -12.43 3.81 -11.58
CA SER A 126 -13.54 3.68 -10.65
C SER A 126 -14.62 2.71 -11.19
N GLU A 127 -14.98 2.80 -12.47
CA GLU A 127 -15.95 1.87 -13.06
C GLU A 127 -15.42 0.44 -13.07
N LEU A 128 -14.15 0.25 -13.41
CA LEU A 128 -13.50 -1.06 -13.39
C LEU A 128 -13.52 -1.68 -12.00
N VAL A 129 -13.02 -0.97 -10.99
CA VAL A 129 -12.88 -1.51 -9.64
C VAL A 129 -14.23 -1.70 -8.96
N LEU A 130 -15.19 -0.79 -9.15
CA LEU A 130 -16.51 -0.84 -8.53
C LEU A 130 -17.53 -1.70 -9.27
N GLN A 131 -17.15 -2.45 -10.30
CA GLN A 131 -18.01 -3.43 -10.95
C GLN A 131 -18.60 -4.45 -9.96
N ILE A 132 -17.87 -4.75 -8.89
CA ILE A 132 -18.33 -5.61 -7.79
C ILE A 132 -19.68 -5.17 -7.19
N SER A 133 -19.98 -3.88 -7.20
CA SER A 133 -21.25 -3.37 -6.66
C SER A 133 -22.42 -3.43 -7.65
N LYS A 134 -22.15 -3.69 -8.92
CA LYS A 134 -23.12 -3.65 -10.03
C LYS A 134 -23.46 -5.01 -10.60
N ASN A 135 -22.65 -6.01 -10.30
CA ASN A 135 -22.77 -7.36 -10.86
C ASN A 135 -23.01 -8.39 -9.76
N GLU A 136 -23.80 -9.39 -10.07
CA GLU A 136 -23.94 -10.56 -9.20
C GLU A 136 -22.69 -11.44 -9.29
N PRO A 137 -22.23 -12.01 -8.18
CA PRO A 137 -21.05 -12.87 -8.15
C PRO A 137 -21.37 -14.21 -8.80
N ASN A 138 -20.96 -14.36 -10.05
CA ASN A 138 -21.05 -15.60 -10.83
C ASN A 138 -19.71 -15.90 -11.50
N GLU A 139 -19.57 -17.06 -12.11
CA GLU A 139 -18.33 -17.53 -12.72
C GLU A 139 -17.86 -16.62 -13.86
N ASP A 140 -18.76 -16.19 -14.73
CA ASP A 140 -18.41 -15.35 -15.89
C ASP A 140 -17.84 -14.01 -15.44
N PHE A 141 -18.53 -13.34 -14.52
CA PHE A 141 -18.05 -12.07 -13.97
C PHE A 141 -16.77 -12.23 -13.18
N ALA A 142 -16.65 -13.28 -12.36
CA ALA A 142 -15.42 -13.55 -11.61
C ALA A 142 -14.24 -13.80 -12.52
N THR A 143 -14.40 -14.57 -13.60
CA THR A 143 -13.36 -14.83 -14.59
C THR A 143 -12.84 -13.55 -15.22
N GLU A 144 -13.74 -12.69 -15.68
CA GLU A 144 -13.39 -11.43 -16.32
C GLU A 144 -12.71 -10.47 -15.32
N TYR A 145 -13.26 -10.35 -14.13
CA TYR A 145 -12.76 -9.45 -13.09
C TYR A 145 -11.36 -9.87 -12.59
N LEU A 146 -11.12 -11.17 -12.41
CA LEU A 146 -9.80 -11.70 -12.06
C LEU A 146 -8.78 -11.49 -13.19
N ARG A 147 -9.21 -11.62 -14.44
CA ARG A 147 -8.35 -11.36 -15.60
C ARG A 147 -7.87 -9.91 -15.60
N GLU A 148 -8.79 -8.95 -15.41
CA GLU A 148 -8.43 -7.52 -15.34
C GLU A 148 -7.54 -7.22 -14.14
N ALA A 149 -7.80 -7.81 -12.98
CA ALA A 149 -6.96 -7.67 -11.79
C ALA A 149 -5.54 -8.20 -12.05
N THR A 150 -5.42 -9.39 -12.63
CA THR A 150 -4.14 -10.00 -12.97
C THR A 150 -3.34 -9.12 -13.92
N LYS A 151 -3.99 -8.60 -14.97
CA LYS A 151 -3.35 -7.69 -15.94
C LYS A 151 -2.81 -6.45 -15.24
N PHE A 152 -3.64 -5.78 -14.46
CA PHE A 152 -3.25 -4.56 -13.76
C PHE A 152 -2.10 -4.77 -12.79
N ILE A 153 -2.15 -5.81 -11.95
CA ILE A 153 -1.09 -6.10 -10.97
C ILE A 153 0.22 -6.47 -11.67
N SER A 154 0.15 -7.22 -12.77
CA SER A 154 1.33 -7.53 -13.59
C SER A 154 1.98 -6.27 -14.17
N GLU A 155 1.20 -5.31 -14.64
CA GLU A 155 1.69 -4.01 -15.13
C GLU A 155 2.34 -3.19 -14.00
N VAL A 156 1.73 -3.18 -12.82
CA VAL A 156 2.29 -2.50 -11.63
C VAL A 156 3.64 -3.12 -11.25
N TYR A 157 3.72 -4.43 -11.21
CA TYR A 157 4.95 -5.15 -10.89
C TYR A 157 6.07 -4.85 -11.89
N GLN A 158 5.81 -4.98 -13.20
CA GLN A 158 6.79 -4.71 -14.26
C GLN A 158 7.28 -3.26 -14.28
N ARG A 159 6.45 -2.32 -13.85
CA ARG A 159 6.83 -0.92 -13.78
C ARG A 159 7.78 -0.62 -12.62
N LYS A 160 7.71 -1.42 -11.57
CA LYS A 160 8.46 -1.18 -10.34
C LYS A 160 9.78 -1.96 -10.27
N TYR A 161 9.84 -3.11 -10.91
CA TYR A 161 10.98 -4.01 -10.94
C TYR A 161 11.45 -4.30 -12.37
#